data_c0ae2b81c6d8d5a030f7cee7fbf0cc3b
#
_entry.id   c0ae2b81c6d8d5a030f7cee7fbf0cc3b
#
_cell.length_a   1.000
_cell.length_b   1.000
_cell.length_c   1.000
_cell.angle_alpha   90.00
_cell.angle_beta   90.00
_cell.angle_gamma   90.00
#
_symmetry.space_group_name_H-M   'P 1'
#
loop_
_entity.id
_entity.type
_entity.pdbx_description
1 polymer ?
#
loop_
_entity_poly.entity_id
_entity_poly.type
_entity_poly.pdbx_seq_one_letter_code
_entity_poly.pdbx_strand_id
1 'polypeptide(L)'
;MRSFWLGGFAYRQHGQRASSSSDMKIIKTFISSNPVLTYYTMVFAISWGGILAVVGPAGILGAKYDPRALTQFVYVAALAGPSVAGVLMTSLVAGRAGLREILSRLCKWRVDVRWYAVALLTAPLLTTAILFVLSLTSHTFLPTILTTKEPIAVVLTGVVLGLVVCFFEELGWTGFATPTLRKRYGIFATGLFMGLLWGLWHLPLFSGSASSSAAVTPPLYLAVLLFSWLPAYRVLMIWVYDRTKSLLVVMLMHASLAAGQLILIPPAVSGVPMLTFDLAFAAVLWVIVIAIAVANGGQLSRQPLTTPVV
;
A
#
# COMPACT_ATOMS: atom_id res chain seq x y z
N MET A 1 -59.59 9.54 33.09
CA MET A 1 -58.28 10.19 32.62
C MET A 1 -57.17 9.20 32.61
N ARG A 2 -57.20 8.17 31.76
CA ARG A 2 -56.08 7.21 31.57
C ARG A 2 -56.09 6.60 30.17
N SER A 3 -56.04 7.37 29.10
CA SER A 3 -55.91 6.82 27.72
C SER A 3 -55.18 7.70 26.72
N PHE A 4 -54.47 8.75 27.14
CA PHE A 4 -53.82 9.70 26.21
C PHE A 4 -52.29 9.55 26.09
N TRP A 5 -51.65 8.63 26.82
CA TRP A 5 -50.16 8.54 26.83
C TRP A 5 -49.53 7.38 26.07
N LEU A 6 -50.31 6.43 25.56
CA LEU A 6 -49.75 5.26 24.86
C LEU A 6 -49.63 5.43 23.35
N GLY A 7 -50.33 6.40 22.74
CA GLY A 7 -50.24 6.63 21.28
C GLY A 7 -48.99 7.38 20.81
N GLY A 8 -48.43 8.24 21.68
CA GLY A 8 -47.28 9.07 21.31
C GLY A 8 -45.92 8.31 21.24
N PHE A 9 -45.78 7.24 22.02
CA PHE A 9 -44.53 6.44 22.01
C PHE A 9 -44.45 5.50 20.83
N ALA A 10 -45.55 4.90 20.39
CA ALA A 10 -45.56 4.02 19.22
C ALA A 10 -45.36 4.78 17.90
N TYR A 11 -45.89 6.00 17.79
CA TYR A 11 -45.67 6.82 16.58
C TYR A 11 -44.25 7.33 16.44
N ARG A 12 -43.57 7.69 17.54
CA ARG A 12 -42.15 8.08 17.54
C ARG A 12 -41.22 6.91 17.16
N GLN A 13 -41.49 5.69 17.63
CA GLN A 13 -40.69 4.52 17.30
C GLN A 13 -40.82 4.10 15.83
N HIS A 14 -42.02 4.24 15.24
CA HIS A 14 -42.20 3.93 13.81
C HIS A 14 -41.57 4.95 12.90
N GLY A 15 -41.60 6.24 13.19
CA GLY A 15 -40.91 7.29 12.44
C GLY A 15 -39.37 7.14 12.48
N GLN A 16 -38.82 6.82 13.66
CA GLN A 16 -37.36 6.60 13.79
C GLN A 16 -36.87 5.33 13.07
N ARG A 17 -37.67 4.26 13.06
CA ARG A 17 -37.32 3.03 12.31
C ARG A 17 -37.39 3.21 10.79
N ALA A 18 -38.35 3.98 10.27
CA ALA A 18 -38.48 4.27 8.85
C ALA A 18 -37.35 5.17 8.36
N SER A 19 -36.94 6.21 9.11
CA SER A 19 -35.79 7.07 8.82
C SER A 19 -34.50 6.24 8.82
N SER A 20 -34.22 5.44 9.84
CA SER A 20 -33.04 4.59 9.92
C SER A 20 -32.92 3.60 8.76
N SER A 21 -34.03 3.04 8.27
CA SER A 21 -34.03 2.11 7.14
C SER A 21 -33.77 2.83 5.80
N SER A 22 -34.23 4.07 5.65
CA SER A 22 -33.96 4.92 4.49
C SER A 22 -32.51 5.33 4.45
N ASP A 23 -31.95 5.77 5.58
CA ASP A 23 -30.56 6.21 5.70
C ASP A 23 -29.59 5.06 5.42
N MET A 24 -29.86 3.85 5.91
CA MET A 24 -29.07 2.66 5.61
C MET A 24 -29.11 2.27 4.12
N LYS A 25 -30.23 2.46 3.43
CA LYS A 25 -30.32 2.23 1.98
C LYS A 25 -29.47 3.25 1.20
N ILE A 26 -29.54 4.52 1.58
CA ILE A 26 -28.73 5.59 0.97
C ILE A 26 -27.25 5.29 1.14
N ILE A 27 -26.79 4.94 2.34
CA ILE A 27 -25.40 4.60 2.62
C ILE A 27 -24.95 3.39 1.81
N LYS A 28 -25.74 2.32 1.76
CA LYS A 28 -25.41 1.14 0.94
C LYS A 28 -25.32 1.47 -0.53
N THR A 29 -26.24 2.27 -1.06
CA THR A 29 -26.23 2.71 -2.44
C THR A 29 -24.99 3.53 -2.74
N PHE A 30 -24.63 4.48 -1.87
CA PHE A 30 -23.41 5.29 -2.02
C PHE A 30 -22.14 4.42 -2.03
N ILE A 31 -21.99 3.49 -1.07
CA ILE A 31 -20.86 2.56 -0.99
C ILE A 31 -20.74 1.71 -2.25
N SER A 32 -21.86 1.16 -2.73
CA SER A 32 -21.88 0.33 -3.95
C SER A 32 -21.57 1.12 -5.22
N SER A 33 -21.99 2.38 -5.28
CA SER A 33 -21.72 3.26 -6.44
C SER A 33 -20.30 3.82 -6.45
N ASN A 34 -19.69 4.00 -5.26
CA ASN A 34 -18.38 4.61 -5.07
C ASN A 34 -17.41 3.72 -4.24
N PRO A 35 -17.21 2.44 -4.62
CA PRO A 35 -16.50 1.50 -3.75
C PRO A 35 -15.03 1.87 -3.54
N VAL A 36 -14.35 2.42 -4.55
CA VAL A 36 -12.95 2.84 -4.46
C VAL A 36 -12.79 4.06 -3.55
N LEU A 37 -13.64 5.08 -3.75
CA LEU A 37 -13.62 6.28 -2.91
C LEU A 37 -13.86 5.91 -1.45
N THR A 38 -14.89 5.12 -1.17
CA THR A 38 -15.22 4.67 0.19
C THR A 38 -14.05 3.90 0.80
N TYR A 39 -13.43 2.98 0.05
CA TYR A 39 -12.27 2.21 0.49
C TYR A 39 -11.12 3.13 0.93
N TYR A 40 -10.70 4.05 0.06
CA TYR A 40 -9.57 4.93 0.38
C TYR A 40 -9.88 5.90 1.52
N THR A 41 -11.10 6.43 1.58
CA THR A 41 -11.53 7.25 2.74
C THR A 41 -11.41 6.47 4.05
N MET A 42 -11.85 5.20 4.06
CA MET A 42 -11.69 4.34 5.24
C MET A 42 -10.22 4.04 5.56
N VAL A 43 -9.39 3.76 4.54
CA VAL A 43 -7.95 3.51 4.74
C VAL A 43 -7.30 4.71 5.44
N PHE A 44 -7.49 5.91 4.90
CA PHE A 44 -6.89 7.12 5.47
C PHE A 44 -7.45 7.43 6.85
N ALA A 45 -8.78 7.30 7.05
CA ALA A 45 -9.40 7.55 8.33
C ALA A 45 -8.89 6.59 9.43
N ILE A 46 -8.76 5.30 9.12
CA ILE A 46 -8.29 4.29 10.08
C ILE A 46 -6.79 4.47 10.33
N SER A 47 -5.95 4.52 9.27
CA SER A 47 -4.49 4.63 9.43
C SER A 47 -4.07 5.95 10.04
N TRP A 48 -4.45 7.08 9.44
CA TRP A 48 -4.02 8.40 9.91
C TRP A 48 -4.71 8.78 11.23
N GLY A 49 -5.99 8.42 11.39
CA GLY A 49 -6.70 8.59 12.66
C GLY A 49 -6.09 7.76 13.79
N GLY A 50 -5.71 6.52 13.50
CA GLY A 50 -5.01 5.66 14.44
C GLY A 50 -3.62 6.19 14.81
N ILE A 51 -2.83 6.62 13.81
CA ILE A 51 -1.52 7.26 14.07
C ILE A 51 -1.71 8.52 14.92
N LEU A 52 -2.67 9.38 14.55
CA LEU A 52 -2.99 10.58 15.32
C LEU A 52 -3.36 10.27 16.78
N ALA A 53 -4.12 9.21 17.01
CA ALA A 53 -4.48 8.78 18.36
C ALA A 53 -3.26 8.28 19.17
N VAL A 54 -2.25 7.69 18.51
CA VAL A 54 -1.02 7.21 19.15
C VAL A 54 -0.04 8.34 19.47
N VAL A 55 0.25 9.22 18.49
CA VAL A 55 1.32 10.23 18.62
C VAL A 55 0.80 11.62 18.93
N GLY A 56 -0.50 11.85 18.86
CA GLY A 56 -1.13 13.14 19.01
C GLY A 56 -0.85 14.11 17.84
N PRO A 57 -1.52 15.28 17.81
CA PRO A 57 -1.35 16.28 16.76
C PRO A 57 0.09 16.77 16.63
N ALA A 58 0.76 16.99 17.76
CA ALA A 58 2.15 17.46 17.81
C ALA A 58 3.12 16.44 17.20
N GLY A 59 2.90 15.13 17.42
CA GLY A 59 3.73 14.08 16.85
C GLY A 59 3.62 14.00 15.32
N ILE A 60 2.44 14.18 14.75
CA ILE A 60 2.26 14.26 13.29
C ILE A 60 2.96 15.49 12.69
N LEU A 61 2.98 16.60 13.43
CA LEU A 61 3.64 17.83 13.00
C LEU A 61 5.15 17.84 13.26
N GLY A 62 5.73 16.69 13.61
CA GLY A 62 7.18 16.54 13.78
C GLY A 62 7.71 16.84 15.18
N ALA A 63 6.85 16.97 16.20
CA ALA A 63 7.32 17.05 17.58
C ALA A 63 7.94 15.70 17.98
N LYS A 64 9.05 15.77 18.72
CA LYS A 64 9.77 14.57 19.19
C LYS A 64 8.89 13.82 20.18
N TYR A 65 8.53 12.61 19.86
CA TYR A 65 8.05 11.58 20.78
C TYR A 65 9.11 10.51 20.91
N ASP A 66 9.06 9.67 21.97
CA ASP A 66 9.97 8.54 22.06
C ASP A 66 9.64 7.52 20.94
N PRO A 67 10.45 7.47 19.86
CA PRO A 67 10.15 6.58 18.73
C PRO A 67 10.12 5.11 19.16
N ARG A 68 10.93 4.73 20.13
CA ARG A 68 11.08 3.31 20.54
C ARG A 68 9.82 2.80 21.25
N ALA A 69 9.19 3.63 22.07
CA ALA A 69 7.99 3.25 22.81
C ALA A 69 6.73 3.20 21.94
N LEU A 70 6.62 4.07 20.91
CA LEU A 70 5.40 4.24 20.14
C LEU A 70 5.45 3.65 18.73
N THR A 71 6.65 3.37 18.18
CA THR A 71 6.82 2.91 16.79
C THR A 71 5.94 1.70 16.46
N GLN A 72 5.92 0.68 17.32
CA GLN A 72 5.09 -0.50 17.08
C GLN A 72 3.59 -0.18 16.96
N PHE A 73 3.07 0.73 17.80
CA PHE A 73 1.66 1.13 17.75
C PHE A 73 1.35 1.97 16.51
N VAL A 74 2.29 2.82 16.08
CA VAL A 74 2.18 3.58 14.83
C VAL A 74 2.10 2.65 13.63
N TYR A 75 2.95 1.62 13.55
CA TYR A 75 2.89 0.64 12.46
C TYR A 75 1.62 -0.20 12.50
N VAL A 76 1.16 -0.64 13.68
CA VAL A 76 -0.10 -1.36 13.81
C VAL A 76 -1.27 -0.50 13.34
N ALA A 77 -1.32 0.76 13.76
CA ALA A 77 -2.36 1.72 13.33
C ALA A 77 -2.32 1.95 11.81
N ALA A 78 -1.13 2.12 11.25
CA ALA A 78 -0.96 2.28 9.81
C ALA A 78 -1.51 1.06 9.05
N LEU A 79 -1.02 -0.14 9.37
CA LEU A 79 -1.36 -1.40 8.68
C LEU A 79 -2.83 -1.80 8.84
N ALA A 80 -3.49 -1.38 9.92
CA ALA A 80 -4.92 -1.64 10.12
C ALA A 80 -5.79 -1.02 9.02
N GLY A 81 -5.42 0.16 8.48
CA GLY A 81 -6.23 0.85 7.47
C GLY A 81 -6.48 0.01 6.22
N PRO A 82 -5.45 -0.37 5.45
CA PRO A 82 -5.62 -1.15 4.23
C PRO A 82 -6.34 -2.48 4.48
N SER A 83 -5.94 -3.24 5.50
CA SER A 83 -6.48 -4.57 5.78
C SER A 83 -7.94 -4.51 6.24
N VAL A 84 -8.26 -3.68 7.25
CA VAL A 84 -9.61 -3.56 7.78
C VAL A 84 -10.56 -3.00 6.73
N ALA A 85 -10.18 -1.90 6.06
CA ALA A 85 -10.99 -1.33 4.99
C ALA A 85 -11.20 -2.34 3.84
N GLY A 86 -10.17 -3.10 3.45
CA GLY A 86 -10.26 -4.11 2.39
C GLY A 86 -11.24 -5.23 2.72
N VAL A 87 -11.15 -5.79 3.92
CA VAL A 87 -12.07 -6.86 4.38
C VAL A 87 -13.49 -6.33 4.53
N LEU A 88 -13.67 -5.16 5.14
CA LEU A 88 -14.99 -4.54 5.31
C LEU A 88 -15.64 -4.21 3.96
N MET A 89 -14.92 -3.55 3.05
CA MET A 89 -15.45 -3.20 1.74
C MET A 89 -15.77 -4.44 0.90
N THR A 90 -14.94 -5.47 0.96
CA THR A 90 -15.24 -6.75 0.30
C THR A 90 -16.52 -7.37 0.85
N SER A 91 -16.68 -7.36 2.17
CA SER A 91 -17.87 -7.90 2.84
C SER A 91 -19.13 -7.11 2.49
N LEU A 92 -19.03 -5.77 2.41
CA LEU A 92 -20.16 -4.89 2.11
C LEU A 92 -20.58 -4.96 0.64
N VAL A 93 -19.62 -5.06 -0.29
CA VAL A 93 -19.89 -5.01 -1.74
C VAL A 93 -20.19 -6.40 -2.32
N ALA A 94 -19.47 -7.44 -1.89
CA ALA A 94 -19.54 -8.77 -2.46
C ALA A 94 -19.86 -9.88 -1.44
N GLY A 95 -20.07 -9.54 -0.17
CA GLY A 95 -20.45 -10.48 0.87
C GLY A 95 -19.43 -11.62 1.07
N ARG A 96 -19.94 -12.77 1.50
CA ARG A 96 -19.12 -13.97 1.72
C ARG A 96 -18.44 -14.48 0.45
N ALA A 97 -19.05 -14.26 -0.71
CA ALA A 97 -18.45 -14.65 -2.00
C ALA A 97 -17.17 -13.88 -2.28
N GLY A 98 -17.17 -12.56 -2.03
CA GLY A 98 -15.97 -11.73 -2.16
C GLY A 98 -14.84 -12.13 -1.21
N LEU A 99 -15.16 -12.48 0.04
CA LEU A 99 -14.14 -12.98 0.99
C LEU A 99 -13.54 -14.32 0.54
N ARG A 100 -14.36 -15.24 0.04
CA ARG A 100 -13.89 -16.50 -0.56
C ARG A 100 -12.99 -16.25 -1.78
N GLU A 101 -13.34 -15.26 -2.59
CA GLU A 101 -12.54 -14.84 -3.75
C GLU A 101 -11.16 -14.31 -3.32
N ILE A 102 -11.06 -13.45 -2.29
CA ILE A 102 -9.77 -13.00 -1.73
C ILE A 102 -8.96 -14.21 -1.26
N LEU A 103 -9.57 -15.12 -0.49
CA LEU A 103 -8.89 -16.33 0.01
C LEU A 103 -8.42 -17.23 -1.14
N SER A 104 -9.26 -17.44 -2.16
CA SER A 104 -8.89 -18.21 -3.35
C SER A 104 -7.67 -17.63 -4.07
N ARG A 105 -7.60 -16.28 -4.22
CA ARG A 105 -6.47 -15.60 -4.84
C ARG A 105 -5.22 -15.61 -3.95
N LEU A 106 -5.39 -15.58 -2.63
CA LEU A 106 -4.30 -15.73 -1.66
C LEU A 106 -3.71 -17.14 -1.70
N CYS A 107 -4.57 -18.17 -1.81
CA CYS A 107 -4.13 -19.57 -1.90
C CYS A 107 -3.70 -19.98 -3.32
N LYS A 108 -3.71 -19.06 -4.30
CA LYS A 108 -3.34 -19.37 -5.68
C LYS A 108 -1.82 -19.39 -5.86
N TRP A 109 -1.21 -20.53 -5.50
CA TRP A 109 0.24 -20.73 -5.62
C TRP A 109 0.67 -21.39 -6.93
N ARG A 110 -0.24 -22.09 -7.65
CA ARG A 110 0.05 -22.73 -8.94
C ARG A 110 0.05 -21.71 -10.07
N VAL A 111 1.17 -21.00 -10.21
CA VAL A 111 1.48 -20.08 -11.31
C VAL A 111 2.85 -20.42 -11.87
N ASP A 112 3.12 -19.98 -13.09
CA ASP A 112 4.42 -20.20 -13.75
C ASP A 112 5.56 -19.64 -12.89
N VAL A 113 6.62 -20.43 -12.71
CA VAL A 113 7.78 -20.12 -11.84
C VAL A 113 8.45 -18.78 -12.17
N ARG A 114 8.41 -18.33 -13.42
CA ARG A 114 8.92 -17.01 -13.83
C ARG A 114 8.31 -15.86 -13.03
N TRP A 115 7.05 -15.97 -12.63
CA TRP A 115 6.38 -14.91 -11.85
C TRP A 115 6.87 -14.87 -10.42
N TYR A 116 7.28 -16.00 -9.85
CA TYR A 116 7.98 -16.02 -8.57
C TYR A 116 9.37 -15.39 -8.67
N ALA A 117 10.10 -15.67 -9.76
CA ALA A 117 11.40 -15.03 -10.02
C ALA A 117 11.22 -13.50 -10.17
N VAL A 118 10.22 -13.03 -10.94
CA VAL A 118 9.91 -11.61 -11.05
C VAL A 118 9.55 -11.02 -9.68
N ALA A 119 8.67 -11.66 -8.92
CA ALA A 119 8.21 -11.15 -7.64
C ALA A 119 9.35 -11.06 -6.60
N LEU A 120 10.17 -12.09 -6.50
CA LEU A 120 11.17 -12.20 -5.45
C LEU A 120 12.49 -11.50 -5.78
N LEU A 121 12.83 -11.36 -7.06
CA LEU A 121 14.16 -10.89 -7.47
C LEU A 121 14.15 -9.43 -7.95
N THR A 122 13.03 -8.88 -8.44
CA THR A 122 13.02 -7.52 -9.00
C THR A 122 13.57 -6.49 -8.02
N ALA A 123 13.00 -6.35 -6.84
CA ALA A 123 13.44 -5.34 -5.89
C ALA A 123 14.82 -5.61 -5.30
N PRO A 124 15.15 -6.83 -4.80
CA PRO A 124 16.49 -7.10 -4.26
C PRO A 124 17.61 -6.92 -5.27
N LEU A 125 17.45 -7.39 -6.52
CA LEU A 125 18.48 -7.23 -7.56
C LEU A 125 18.67 -5.77 -7.94
N LEU A 126 17.59 -5.00 -8.12
CA LEU A 126 17.68 -3.58 -8.44
C LEU A 126 18.33 -2.80 -7.29
N THR A 127 17.90 -3.03 -6.05
CA THR A 127 18.48 -2.40 -4.87
C THR A 127 19.98 -2.71 -4.77
N THR A 128 20.36 -3.98 -4.92
CA THR A 128 21.76 -4.41 -4.86
C THR A 128 22.58 -3.76 -5.97
N ALA A 129 22.09 -3.77 -7.21
CA ALA A 129 22.80 -3.20 -8.36
C ALA A 129 23.02 -1.68 -8.20
N ILE A 130 21.99 -0.95 -7.76
CA ILE A 130 22.07 0.49 -7.53
C ILE A 130 23.02 0.82 -6.38
N LEU A 131 22.89 0.13 -5.25
CA LEU A 131 23.80 0.32 -4.11
C LEU A 131 25.26 0.00 -4.51
N PHE A 132 25.49 -1.06 -5.29
CA PHE A 132 26.81 -1.40 -5.80
C PHE A 132 27.39 -0.27 -6.66
N VAL A 133 26.63 0.24 -7.63
CA VAL A 133 27.09 1.35 -8.49
C VAL A 133 27.36 2.61 -7.66
N LEU A 134 26.47 2.96 -6.73
CA LEU A 134 26.64 4.13 -5.86
C LEU A 134 27.80 3.95 -4.86
N SER A 135 28.11 2.72 -4.45
CA SER A 135 29.22 2.44 -3.54
C SER A 135 30.60 2.72 -4.18
N LEU A 136 30.68 2.75 -5.52
CA LEU A 136 31.88 3.19 -6.25
C LEU A 136 32.19 4.69 -6.03
N THR A 137 31.18 5.47 -5.67
CA THR A 137 31.33 6.90 -5.36
C THR A 137 31.46 7.20 -3.87
N SER A 138 30.83 6.37 -3.02
CA SER A 138 30.87 6.55 -1.58
C SER A 138 30.59 5.24 -0.83
N HIS A 139 31.42 4.92 0.17
CA HIS A 139 31.24 3.78 1.05
C HIS A 139 29.93 3.81 1.84
N THR A 140 29.26 4.97 1.94
CA THR A 140 27.94 5.12 2.57
C THR A 140 26.91 4.17 1.96
N PHE A 141 27.05 3.81 0.68
CA PHE A 141 26.14 2.93 -0.04
C PHE A 141 26.49 1.44 0.03
N LEU A 142 27.52 1.04 0.78
CA LEU A 142 27.83 -0.38 0.97
C LEU A 142 26.67 -1.09 1.66
N PRO A 143 26.07 -2.15 1.06
CA PRO A 143 24.91 -2.82 1.61
C PRO A 143 25.06 -3.23 3.08
N THR A 144 24.03 -3.03 3.89
CA THR A 144 24.03 -3.37 5.33
C THR A 144 24.45 -4.80 5.58
N ILE A 145 23.98 -5.74 4.76
CA ILE A 145 24.30 -7.16 4.88
C ILE A 145 25.82 -7.46 4.80
N LEU A 146 26.59 -6.60 4.14
CA LEU A 146 28.05 -6.74 4.00
C LEU A 146 28.82 -6.05 5.15
N THR A 147 28.17 -5.12 5.87
CA THR A 147 28.83 -4.29 6.89
C THR A 147 28.42 -4.62 8.31
N THR A 148 27.29 -5.32 8.47
CA THR A 148 26.74 -5.70 9.78
C THR A 148 27.52 -6.84 10.43
N LYS A 149 27.56 -6.85 11.76
CA LYS A 149 28.08 -7.97 12.57
C LYS A 149 27.04 -9.08 12.76
N GLU A 150 25.75 -8.79 12.49
CA GLU A 150 24.60 -9.65 12.75
C GLU A 150 23.80 -9.97 11.47
N PRO A 151 24.43 -10.52 10.40
CA PRO A 151 23.77 -10.67 9.09
C PRO A 151 22.53 -11.57 9.16
N ILE A 152 22.55 -12.63 9.96
CA ILE A 152 21.40 -13.54 10.13
C ILE A 152 20.22 -12.80 10.77
N ALA A 153 20.46 -12.02 11.83
CA ALA A 153 19.42 -11.26 12.51
C ALA A 153 18.79 -10.22 11.58
N VAL A 154 19.60 -9.51 10.77
CA VAL A 154 19.13 -8.54 9.77
C VAL A 154 18.26 -9.22 8.73
N VAL A 155 18.68 -10.37 8.18
CA VAL A 155 17.88 -11.10 7.18
C VAL A 155 16.57 -11.60 7.77
N LEU A 156 16.61 -12.25 8.94
CA LEU A 156 15.40 -12.76 9.57
C LEU A 156 14.41 -11.66 9.90
N THR A 157 14.90 -10.56 10.50
CA THR A 157 14.06 -9.39 10.82
C THR A 157 13.45 -8.78 9.54
N GLY A 158 14.28 -8.54 8.52
CA GLY A 158 13.79 -7.97 7.26
C GLY A 158 12.75 -8.85 6.57
N VAL A 159 12.97 -10.17 6.53
CA VAL A 159 12.00 -11.11 5.92
C VAL A 159 10.70 -11.14 6.73
N VAL A 160 10.76 -11.26 8.06
CA VAL A 160 9.55 -11.31 8.91
C VAL A 160 8.76 -10.02 8.79
N LEU A 161 9.42 -8.86 8.92
CA LEU A 161 8.75 -7.56 8.79
C LEU A 161 8.18 -7.36 7.37
N GLY A 162 8.94 -7.72 6.34
CA GLY A 162 8.46 -7.66 4.95
C GLY A 162 7.20 -8.51 4.74
N LEU A 163 7.14 -9.72 5.27
CA LEU A 163 5.97 -10.58 5.19
C LEU A 163 4.78 -10.01 5.97
N VAL A 164 5.00 -9.47 7.17
CA VAL A 164 3.93 -8.86 7.97
C VAL A 164 3.35 -7.64 7.25
N VAL A 165 4.20 -6.71 6.81
CA VAL A 165 3.79 -5.50 6.12
C VAL A 165 2.99 -5.83 4.86
N CYS A 166 3.54 -6.68 3.99
CA CYS A 166 2.89 -7.01 2.74
C CYS A 166 1.54 -7.73 2.93
N PHE A 167 1.43 -8.59 3.93
CA PHE A 167 0.19 -9.29 4.21
C PHE A 167 -0.94 -8.30 4.55
N PHE A 168 -0.72 -7.42 5.51
CA PHE A 168 -1.74 -6.47 5.94
C PHE A 168 -2.04 -5.42 4.88
N GLU A 169 -1.05 -4.95 4.13
CA GLU A 169 -1.29 -3.96 3.09
C GLU A 169 -1.98 -4.55 1.87
N GLU A 170 -1.52 -5.69 1.36
CA GLU A 170 -2.02 -6.22 0.11
C GLU A 170 -3.40 -6.89 0.22
N LEU A 171 -3.86 -7.23 1.43
CA LEU A 171 -5.27 -7.61 1.65
C LEU A 171 -6.22 -6.52 1.16
N GLY A 172 -5.87 -5.27 1.34
CA GLY A 172 -6.64 -4.13 0.87
C GLY A 172 -6.25 -3.67 -0.52
N TRP A 173 -4.97 -3.33 -0.73
CA TRP A 173 -4.50 -2.78 -2.00
C TRP A 173 -4.75 -3.73 -3.18
N THR A 174 -4.30 -4.97 -3.08
CA THR A 174 -4.46 -5.96 -4.16
C THR A 174 -5.68 -6.85 -3.97
N GLY A 175 -6.10 -7.09 -2.73
CA GLY A 175 -7.29 -7.89 -2.43
C GLY A 175 -8.59 -7.23 -2.88
N PHE A 176 -8.76 -5.93 -2.61
CA PHE A 176 -9.97 -5.17 -2.91
C PHE A 176 -9.79 -4.11 -3.99
N ALA A 177 -8.85 -3.15 -3.82
CA ALA A 177 -8.79 -1.96 -4.66
C ALA A 177 -8.34 -2.30 -6.10
N THR A 178 -7.31 -3.13 -6.27
CA THR A 178 -6.81 -3.52 -7.59
C THR A 178 -7.90 -4.12 -8.49
N PRO A 179 -8.61 -5.22 -8.11
CA PRO A 179 -9.63 -5.79 -8.99
C PRO A 179 -10.79 -4.84 -9.23
N THR A 180 -11.11 -3.95 -8.28
CA THR A 180 -12.17 -2.96 -8.43
C THR A 180 -11.80 -1.88 -9.46
N LEU A 181 -10.60 -1.34 -9.39
CA LEU A 181 -10.09 -0.35 -10.36
C LEU A 181 -9.87 -0.97 -11.74
N ARG A 182 -9.37 -2.22 -11.80
CA ARG A 182 -9.12 -2.93 -13.07
C ARG A 182 -10.39 -3.24 -13.88
N LYS A 183 -11.57 -3.09 -13.29
CA LYS A 183 -12.84 -3.15 -14.04
C LYS A 183 -13.04 -1.95 -14.96
N ARG A 184 -12.40 -0.81 -14.67
CA ARG A 184 -12.62 0.46 -15.39
C ARG A 184 -11.35 1.02 -16.04
N TYR A 185 -10.17 0.71 -15.48
CA TYR A 185 -8.91 1.34 -15.85
C TYR A 185 -7.86 0.32 -16.30
N GLY A 186 -6.99 0.71 -17.22
CA GLY A 186 -5.82 -0.06 -17.64
C GLY A 186 -4.82 -0.27 -16.50
N ILE A 187 -3.82 -1.14 -16.72
CA ILE A 187 -2.78 -1.45 -15.73
C ILE A 187 -2.05 -0.18 -15.31
N PHE A 188 -1.61 0.63 -16.27
CA PHE A 188 -0.84 1.84 -16.00
C PHE A 188 -1.62 2.84 -15.14
N ALA A 189 -2.86 3.19 -15.55
CA ALA A 189 -3.68 4.13 -14.79
C ALA A 189 -4.02 3.61 -13.38
N THR A 190 -4.32 2.30 -13.25
CA THR A 190 -4.57 1.69 -11.95
C THR A 190 -3.33 1.75 -11.06
N GLY A 191 -2.16 1.37 -11.59
CA GLY A 191 -0.91 1.38 -10.84
C GLY A 191 -0.45 2.77 -10.45
N LEU A 192 -0.55 3.74 -11.37
CA LEU A 192 -0.21 5.14 -11.10
C LEU A 192 -1.11 5.72 -10.00
N PHE A 193 -2.43 5.59 -10.14
CA PHE A 193 -3.39 6.08 -9.15
C PHE A 193 -3.15 5.45 -7.76
N MET A 194 -3.02 4.13 -7.72
CA MET A 194 -2.78 3.42 -6.46
C MET A 194 -1.41 3.76 -5.87
N GLY A 195 -0.37 3.90 -6.70
CA GLY A 195 0.97 4.24 -6.25
C GLY A 195 1.05 5.65 -5.66
N LEU A 196 0.35 6.62 -6.24
CA LEU A 196 0.24 7.96 -5.67
C LEU A 196 -0.48 7.96 -4.31
N LEU A 197 -1.59 7.23 -4.20
CA LEU A 197 -2.30 7.11 -2.92
C LEU A 197 -1.51 6.30 -1.89
N TRP A 198 -0.74 5.31 -2.33
CA TRP A 198 0.17 4.55 -1.48
C TRP A 198 1.30 5.43 -0.94
N GLY A 199 1.91 6.28 -1.80
CA GLY A 199 2.86 7.29 -1.36
C GLY A 199 2.23 8.26 -0.34
N LEU A 200 1.06 8.82 -0.66
CA LEU A 200 0.35 9.72 0.26
C LEU A 200 0.04 9.05 1.61
N TRP A 201 -0.36 7.79 1.60
CA TRP A 201 -0.65 7.04 2.82
C TRP A 201 0.56 6.92 3.75
N HIS A 202 1.77 6.83 3.20
CA HIS A 202 3.02 6.79 3.97
C HIS A 202 3.42 8.13 4.60
N LEU A 203 2.80 9.24 4.20
CA LEU A 203 3.23 10.58 4.61
C LEU A 203 3.44 10.75 6.13
N PRO A 204 2.53 10.31 7.02
CA PRO A 204 2.74 10.42 8.46
C PRO A 204 3.91 9.57 9.00
N LEU A 205 4.21 8.44 8.33
CA LEU A 205 5.30 7.55 8.75
C LEU A 205 6.68 8.13 8.43
N PHE A 206 6.78 8.93 7.36
CA PHE A 206 8.05 9.48 6.87
C PHE A 206 8.22 10.99 7.14
N SER A 207 7.20 11.68 7.69
CA SER A 207 7.27 13.11 7.98
C SER A 207 8.46 13.48 8.87
N GLY A 208 8.79 12.65 9.85
CA GLY A 208 9.94 12.85 10.75
C GLY A 208 11.30 12.71 10.05
N SER A 209 11.40 11.94 8.96
CA SER A 209 12.66 11.76 8.22
C SER A 209 13.03 12.98 7.38
N ALA A 210 12.05 13.80 7.02
CA ALA A 210 12.26 15.00 6.23
C ALA A 210 13.11 16.08 6.94
N SER A 211 13.16 16.05 8.27
CA SER A 211 13.97 16.99 9.07
C SER A 211 15.47 16.62 9.12
N SER A 212 15.86 15.46 8.59
CA SER A 212 17.25 14.97 8.67
C SER A 212 18.19 15.54 7.59
N SER A 213 17.69 16.33 6.63
CA SER A 213 18.50 16.92 5.56
C SER A 213 18.42 18.45 5.54
N ALA A 214 19.52 19.12 5.94
CA ALA A 214 19.64 20.57 5.82
C ALA A 214 19.78 21.05 4.35
N ALA A 215 20.12 20.16 3.43
CA ALA A 215 20.39 20.48 2.02
C ALA A 215 19.15 20.46 1.12
N VAL A 216 18.03 19.88 1.58
CA VAL A 216 16.80 19.71 0.79
C VAL A 216 15.60 20.12 1.64
N THR A 217 14.68 20.88 1.06
CA THR A 217 13.46 21.26 1.78
C THR A 217 12.60 20.03 2.09
N PRO A 218 11.98 19.94 3.29
CA PRO A 218 11.19 18.78 3.69
C PRO A 218 10.10 18.37 2.68
N PRO A 219 9.33 19.28 2.05
CA PRO A 219 8.36 18.90 1.04
C PRO A 219 8.98 18.23 -0.19
N LEU A 220 10.12 18.74 -0.66
CA LEU A 220 10.82 18.16 -1.81
C LEU A 220 11.37 16.77 -1.44
N TYR A 221 11.94 16.62 -0.25
CA TYR A 221 12.42 15.33 0.24
C TYR A 221 11.30 14.29 0.24
N LEU A 222 10.15 14.61 0.85
CA LEU A 222 8.99 13.71 0.90
C LEU A 222 8.40 13.44 -0.50
N ALA A 223 8.39 14.45 -1.37
CA ALA A 223 7.91 14.28 -2.73
C ALA A 223 8.76 13.24 -3.50
N VAL A 224 10.08 13.31 -3.40
CA VAL A 224 10.98 12.33 -4.03
C VAL A 224 10.81 10.96 -3.39
N LEU A 225 10.91 10.87 -2.06
CA LEU A 225 10.82 9.61 -1.32
C LEU A 225 9.52 8.85 -1.61
N LEU A 226 8.40 9.55 -1.64
CA LEU A 226 7.08 8.92 -1.70
C LEU A 226 6.49 8.82 -3.11
N PHE A 227 6.94 9.65 -4.07
CA PHE A 227 6.27 9.72 -5.37
C PHE A 227 7.18 9.46 -6.56
N SER A 228 8.48 9.27 -6.37
CA SER A 228 9.39 8.98 -7.48
C SER A 228 9.28 7.52 -7.96
N TRP A 229 9.40 6.56 -7.07
CA TRP A 229 9.51 5.13 -7.39
C TRP A 229 8.26 4.30 -7.00
N LEU A 230 7.52 4.69 -5.93
CA LEU A 230 6.34 3.95 -5.49
C LEU A 230 5.29 3.76 -6.59
N PRO A 231 4.95 4.79 -7.40
CA PRO A 231 4.01 4.60 -8.51
C PRO A 231 4.51 3.61 -9.56
N ALA A 232 5.81 3.67 -9.92
CA ALA A 232 6.40 2.74 -10.87
C ALA A 232 6.35 1.30 -10.37
N TYR A 233 6.73 1.07 -9.11
CA TYR A 233 6.68 -0.26 -8.51
C TYR A 233 5.25 -0.79 -8.42
N ARG A 234 4.29 0.07 -8.07
CA ARG A 234 2.86 -0.31 -8.03
C ARG A 234 2.35 -0.68 -9.43
N VAL A 235 2.77 0.01 -10.48
CA VAL A 235 2.45 -0.39 -11.87
C VAL A 235 2.94 -1.80 -12.18
N LEU A 236 4.18 -2.14 -11.79
CA LEU A 236 4.74 -3.50 -11.96
C LEU A 236 3.96 -4.55 -11.13
N MET A 237 3.58 -4.23 -9.89
CA MET A 237 2.76 -5.12 -9.06
C MET A 237 1.39 -5.40 -9.71
N ILE A 238 0.72 -4.37 -10.25
CA ILE A 238 -0.54 -4.53 -10.97
C ILE A 238 -0.34 -5.37 -12.25
N TRP A 239 0.77 -5.17 -12.96
CA TRP A 239 1.11 -5.98 -14.13
C TRP A 239 1.28 -7.46 -13.76
N VAL A 240 2.02 -7.77 -12.69
CA VAL A 240 2.17 -9.14 -12.17
C VAL A 240 0.82 -9.72 -11.74
N TYR A 241 0.01 -8.94 -11.02
CA TYR A 241 -1.35 -9.36 -10.65
C TYR A 241 -2.21 -9.69 -11.88
N ASP A 242 -2.18 -8.86 -12.90
CA ASP A 242 -2.98 -9.04 -14.11
C ASP A 242 -2.61 -10.34 -14.86
N ARG A 243 -1.34 -10.71 -14.83
CA ARG A 243 -0.80 -11.93 -15.45
C ARG A 243 -1.05 -13.19 -14.64
N THR A 244 -1.02 -13.08 -13.32
CA THR A 244 -1.11 -14.25 -12.42
C THR A 244 -2.50 -14.44 -11.82
N LYS A 245 -3.24 -13.36 -11.61
CA LYS A 245 -4.45 -13.30 -10.78
C LYS A 245 -4.20 -13.92 -9.39
N SER A 246 -2.96 -13.86 -8.89
CA SER A 246 -2.53 -14.40 -7.60
C SER A 246 -2.23 -13.24 -6.64
N LEU A 247 -2.95 -13.18 -5.55
CA LEU A 247 -2.67 -12.25 -4.46
C LEU A 247 -1.36 -12.64 -3.76
N LEU A 248 -1.10 -13.95 -3.62
CA LEU A 248 0.13 -14.47 -3.02
C LEU A 248 1.39 -13.96 -3.75
N VAL A 249 1.42 -14.07 -5.09
CA VAL A 249 2.61 -13.65 -5.85
C VAL A 249 2.87 -12.15 -5.71
N VAL A 250 1.81 -11.33 -5.68
CA VAL A 250 1.95 -9.88 -5.46
C VAL A 250 2.36 -9.56 -4.03
N MET A 251 1.85 -10.28 -3.04
CA MET A 251 2.33 -10.19 -1.66
C MET A 251 3.82 -10.52 -1.55
N LEU A 252 4.28 -11.56 -2.21
CA LEU A 252 5.71 -11.90 -2.25
C LEU A 252 6.55 -10.83 -2.93
N MET A 253 6.02 -10.20 -3.99
CA MET A 253 6.70 -9.07 -4.65
C MET A 253 6.83 -7.87 -3.73
N HIS A 254 5.78 -7.54 -2.98
CA HIS A 254 5.84 -6.47 -1.97
C HIS A 254 6.75 -6.85 -0.79
N ALA A 255 6.66 -8.10 -0.30
CA ALA A 255 7.52 -8.60 0.78
C ALA A 255 8.99 -8.51 0.40
N SER A 256 9.35 -8.88 -0.84
CA SER A 256 10.74 -8.80 -1.32
C SER A 256 11.24 -7.36 -1.42
N LEU A 257 10.37 -6.40 -1.76
CA LEU A 257 10.70 -4.98 -1.72
C LEU A 257 10.99 -4.53 -0.28
N ALA A 258 10.05 -4.73 0.63
CA ALA A 258 10.19 -4.29 2.02
C ALA A 258 11.38 -4.96 2.73
N ALA A 259 11.51 -6.28 2.57
CA ALA A 259 12.64 -7.02 3.10
C ALA A 259 13.97 -6.57 2.45
N GLY A 260 13.99 -6.40 1.14
CA GLY A 260 15.18 -5.95 0.41
C GLY A 260 15.66 -4.58 0.89
N GLN A 261 14.76 -3.63 1.09
CA GLN A 261 15.12 -2.31 1.63
C GLN A 261 15.68 -2.42 3.07
N LEU A 262 15.03 -3.18 3.96
CA LEU A 262 15.48 -3.37 5.34
C LEU A 262 16.83 -4.10 5.45
N ILE A 263 17.10 -5.05 4.56
CA ILE A 263 18.31 -5.88 4.59
C ILE A 263 19.49 -5.19 3.91
N LEU A 264 19.22 -4.43 2.84
CA LEU A 264 20.28 -3.95 1.95
C LEU A 264 20.62 -2.48 2.17
N ILE A 265 19.63 -1.59 2.39
CA ILE A 265 19.88 -0.16 2.49
C ILE A 265 20.54 0.16 3.84
N PRO A 266 21.77 0.75 3.84
CA PRO A 266 22.46 1.11 5.08
C PRO A 266 21.70 2.21 5.85
N PRO A 267 21.66 2.16 7.19
CA PRO A 267 21.10 3.24 8.00
C PRO A 267 21.76 4.61 7.78
N ALA A 268 23.01 4.61 7.30
CA ALA A 268 23.76 5.81 6.95
C ALA A 268 23.23 6.49 5.66
N VAL A 269 22.50 5.75 4.81
CA VAL A 269 21.83 6.30 3.61
C VAL A 269 20.59 7.06 4.06
N SER A 270 20.74 8.36 4.32
CA SER A 270 19.70 9.28 4.74
C SER A 270 19.92 10.64 4.09
N GLY A 271 18.92 11.51 4.08
CA GLY A 271 19.01 12.82 3.45
C GLY A 271 19.30 12.76 1.94
N VAL A 272 20.33 13.48 1.47
CA VAL A 272 20.70 13.51 0.03
C VAL A 272 21.10 12.14 -0.51
N PRO A 273 21.90 11.31 0.17
CA PRO A 273 22.17 9.93 -0.27
C PRO A 273 20.90 9.11 -0.50
N MET A 274 19.88 9.24 0.37
CA MET A 274 18.60 8.55 0.18
C MET A 274 17.87 9.02 -1.07
N LEU A 275 17.82 10.33 -1.30
CA LEU A 275 17.21 10.86 -2.53
C LEU A 275 17.95 10.39 -3.79
N THR A 276 19.28 10.31 -3.75
CA THR A 276 20.10 9.80 -4.87
C THR A 276 19.72 8.34 -5.15
N PHE A 277 19.61 7.52 -4.11
CA PHE A 277 19.19 6.13 -4.26
C PHE A 277 17.76 6.05 -4.83
N ASP A 278 16.80 6.79 -4.26
CA ASP A 278 15.39 6.75 -4.68
C ASP A 278 15.19 7.21 -6.12
N LEU A 279 15.90 8.25 -6.55
CA LEU A 279 15.83 8.72 -7.93
C LEU A 279 16.45 7.72 -8.90
N ALA A 280 17.59 7.09 -8.54
CA ALA A 280 18.18 6.02 -9.35
C ALA A 280 17.24 4.81 -9.43
N PHE A 281 16.65 4.40 -8.31
CA PHE A 281 15.70 3.30 -8.24
C PHE A 281 14.45 3.60 -9.07
N ALA A 282 13.91 4.82 -8.97
CA ALA A 282 12.79 5.29 -9.77
C ALA A 282 13.12 5.26 -11.27
N ALA A 283 14.27 5.80 -11.67
CA ALA A 283 14.68 5.82 -13.08
C ALA A 283 14.72 4.41 -13.69
N VAL A 284 15.33 3.46 -12.99
CA VAL A 284 15.41 2.06 -13.46
C VAL A 284 14.01 1.43 -13.51
N LEU A 285 13.17 1.64 -12.50
CA LEU A 285 11.81 1.11 -12.50
C LEU A 285 10.96 1.65 -13.64
N TRP A 286 11.04 2.95 -13.92
CA TRP A 286 10.32 3.56 -15.04
C TRP A 286 10.82 3.05 -16.40
N VAL A 287 12.13 2.83 -16.55
CA VAL A 287 12.69 2.17 -17.75
C VAL A 287 12.11 0.78 -17.93
N ILE A 288 12.00 -0.02 -16.85
CA ILE A 288 11.39 -1.36 -16.90
C ILE A 288 9.90 -1.26 -17.29
N VAL A 289 9.14 -0.34 -16.70
CA VAL A 289 7.72 -0.12 -17.04
C VAL A 289 7.57 0.22 -18.52
N ILE A 290 8.40 1.13 -19.04
CA ILE A 290 8.40 1.53 -20.45
C ILE A 290 8.77 0.34 -21.34
N ALA A 291 9.83 -0.41 -21.02
CA ALA A 291 10.26 -1.57 -21.76
C ALA A 291 9.16 -2.64 -21.85
N ILE A 292 8.46 -2.91 -20.75
CA ILE A 292 7.32 -3.84 -20.73
C ILE A 292 6.17 -3.31 -21.62
N ALA A 293 5.87 -2.01 -21.55
CA ALA A 293 4.84 -1.40 -22.38
C ALA A 293 5.18 -1.53 -23.88
N VAL A 294 6.39 -1.16 -24.27
CA VAL A 294 6.86 -1.27 -25.65
C VAL A 294 6.83 -2.72 -26.15
N ALA A 295 7.33 -3.67 -25.35
CA ALA A 295 7.31 -5.11 -25.68
C ALA A 295 5.89 -5.69 -25.83
N ASN A 296 4.86 -5.02 -25.29
CA ASN A 296 3.47 -5.40 -25.43
C ASN A 296 2.68 -4.49 -26.41
N GLY A 297 3.36 -3.83 -27.35
CA GLY A 297 2.73 -2.99 -28.38
C GLY A 297 2.15 -1.68 -27.84
N GLY A 298 2.86 -1.03 -26.92
CA GLY A 298 2.44 0.25 -26.30
C GLY A 298 1.46 0.09 -25.13
N GLN A 299 1.10 -1.14 -24.77
CA GLN A 299 0.20 -1.43 -23.67
C GLN A 299 0.85 -2.38 -22.66
N LEU A 300 0.56 -2.21 -21.38
CA LEU A 300 1.03 -3.15 -20.33
C LEU A 300 0.23 -4.47 -20.34
N SER A 301 -0.93 -4.53 -20.96
CA SER A 301 -1.78 -5.71 -21.09
C SER A 301 -2.14 -5.95 -22.55
N ARG A 302 -2.06 -7.22 -22.99
CA ARG A 302 -2.58 -7.67 -24.28
C ARG A 302 -4.10 -7.97 -24.24
N GLN A 303 -4.69 -8.01 -23.05
CA GLN A 303 -6.13 -8.25 -22.92
C GLN A 303 -6.89 -6.93 -23.03
N PRO A 304 -7.92 -6.84 -23.89
CA PRO A 304 -8.86 -5.72 -23.87
C PRO A 304 -9.45 -5.58 -22.47
N LEU A 305 -9.73 -4.35 -22.06
CA LEU A 305 -10.60 -4.11 -20.91
C LEU A 305 -11.91 -4.84 -21.25
N THR A 306 -12.34 -5.77 -20.39
CA THR A 306 -13.66 -6.36 -20.53
C THR A 306 -14.65 -5.20 -20.51
N THR A 307 -15.37 -4.99 -21.63
CA THR A 307 -16.43 -4.01 -21.72
C THR A 307 -17.38 -4.27 -20.55
N PRO A 308 -17.80 -3.25 -19.79
CA PRO A 308 -18.81 -3.47 -18.76
C PRO A 308 -20.03 -4.05 -19.46
N VAL A 309 -20.47 -5.21 -19.03
CA VAL A 309 -21.82 -5.67 -19.33
C VAL A 309 -22.72 -4.64 -18.64
N VAL A 310 -23.41 -3.84 -19.45
CA VAL A 310 -24.38 -2.82 -19.05
C VAL A 310 -25.48 -3.45 -18.21
#